data_f0970c18a012f54067a36285ae29f2f1
#
_entry.id   f0970c18a012f54067a36285ae29f2f1
#
_cell.length_a   1.000
_cell.length_b   1.000
_cell.length_c   1.000
_cell.angle_alpha   90.00
_cell.angle_beta   90.00
_cell.angle_gamma   90.00
#
_symmetry.space_group_name_H-M   'P 1'
#
loop_
_entity.id
_entity.type
_entity.pdbx_description
1 polymer ?
#
loop_
_entity_poly.entity_id
_entity_poly.type
_entity_poly.pdbx_seq_one_letter_code
_entity_poly.pdbx_strand_id
1 'polypeptide(L)'
;MNLRLLIGVLLSVCTACSSRKYLHFPKETGSSMGGADFYKTVADWHWKERDSLAVALILSGDVPKFLQKFVRIGASVTDSTTGKKIEAWYYVAPDYLSIGSDNDWARIPLTPMAAQKIADSFNCFLPTRKMVNDIYEQAMVKLEPVPMYAFRDSSVTMWQHHLIIEGQRKGRSGLIAGIKKDVVLSGKISRDVKPDRVAIYGWHRGTGAPIQPLYTGHINWYVDYSHGIRLVYRTIWVDGKAMDYTDVLKNPGL
;
A
#
# COMPACT_ATOMS: atom_id res chain seq x y z
N MET A 1 18.09 -58.78 30.80
CA MET A 1 18.74 -57.46 30.88
C MET A 1 18.36 -56.69 29.65
N ASN A 2 17.22 -55.98 29.72
CA ASN A 2 16.57 -55.32 28.55
C ASN A 2 17.01 -53.86 28.46
N LEU A 3 17.79 -53.56 27.45
CA LEU A 3 18.25 -52.21 27.12
C LEU A 3 17.18 -51.52 26.28
N ARG A 4 16.40 -50.60 26.85
CA ARG A 4 15.46 -49.76 26.13
C ARG A 4 16.19 -48.57 25.48
N LEU A 5 16.24 -48.59 24.18
CA LEU A 5 16.76 -47.48 23.36
C LEU A 5 15.71 -46.35 23.34
N LEU A 6 15.99 -45.23 24.01
CA LEU A 6 15.19 -44.01 23.90
C LEU A 6 15.63 -43.26 22.64
N ILE A 7 14.80 -43.26 21.61
CA ILE A 7 14.96 -42.42 20.43
C ILE A 7 14.38 -41.02 20.76
N GLY A 8 15.28 -40.08 21.05
CA GLY A 8 14.89 -38.70 21.20
C GLY A 8 14.59 -38.07 19.82
N VAL A 9 13.33 -37.77 19.56
CA VAL A 9 12.90 -36.99 18.40
C VAL A 9 13.22 -35.52 18.69
N LEU A 10 14.28 -35.01 18.08
CA LEU A 10 14.59 -33.58 18.09
C LEU A 10 13.60 -32.88 17.18
N LEU A 11 12.52 -32.29 17.75
CA LEU A 11 11.66 -31.37 17.03
C LEU A 11 12.46 -30.08 16.77
N SER A 12 12.97 -29.93 15.55
CA SER A 12 13.52 -28.66 15.07
C SER A 12 12.38 -27.67 14.84
N VAL A 13 12.10 -26.84 15.86
CA VAL A 13 11.18 -25.70 15.70
C VAL A 13 11.87 -24.68 14.83
N CYS A 14 11.60 -24.72 13.52
CA CYS A 14 11.91 -23.61 12.62
C CYS A 14 11.07 -22.40 13.05
N THR A 15 11.59 -21.59 13.96
CA THR A 15 11.09 -20.23 14.17
C THR A 15 11.35 -19.45 12.88
N ALA A 16 10.36 -19.42 12.00
CA ALA A 16 10.32 -18.45 10.91
C ALA A 16 10.27 -17.07 11.55
N CYS A 17 11.44 -16.48 11.74
CA CYS A 17 11.58 -15.10 12.18
C CYS A 17 10.97 -14.23 11.07
N SER A 18 9.69 -13.89 11.21
CA SER A 18 9.02 -12.90 10.37
C SER A 18 9.68 -11.57 10.68
N SER A 19 10.76 -11.24 9.97
CA SER A 19 11.46 -9.98 10.11
C SER A 19 10.53 -8.87 9.64
N ARG A 20 9.89 -8.18 10.60
CA ARG A 20 9.10 -6.98 10.33
C ARG A 20 10.07 -5.84 10.09
N LYS A 21 9.83 -5.05 9.06
CA LYS A 21 10.56 -3.81 8.84
C LYS A 21 9.74 -2.66 9.41
N TYR A 22 10.40 -1.84 10.24
CA TYR A 22 9.79 -0.61 10.74
C TYR A 22 10.27 0.55 9.89
N LEU A 23 9.33 1.31 9.36
CA LEU A 23 9.61 2.59 8.74
C LEU A 23 9.59 3.67 9.84
N HIS A 24 10.65 4.45 9.93
CA HIS A 24 10.71 5.53 10.90
C HIS A 24 10.15 6.81 10.27
N PHE A 25 9.01 7.25 10.76
CA PHE A 25 8.52 8.60 10.53
C PHE A 25 9.14 9.54 11.57
N PRO A 26 9.28 10.84 11.26
CA PRO A 26 9.69 11.81 12.25
C PRO A 26 8.80 11.70 13.49
N LYS A 27 9.34 12.02 14.66
CA LYS A 27 8.49 12.20 15.85
C LYS A 27 7.62 13.42 15.64
N GLU A 28 6.34 13.30 15.98
CA GLU A 28 5.42 14.43 16.06
C GLU A 28 6.08 15.57 16.86
N THR A 29 6.24 16.72 16.20
CA THR A 29 6.80 17.94 16.82
C THR A 29 5.69 18.97 16.96
N GLY A 30 4.60 18.64 17.69
CA GLY A 30 3.49 19.59 17.87
C GLY A 30 2.15 18.91 18.13
N SER A 31 1.07 19.68 17.99
CA SER A 31 -0.30 19.16 18.06
C SER A 31 -0.57 18.29 16.84
N SER A 32 -0.76 17.00 17.06
CA SER A 32 -1.15 16.02 16.02
C SER A 32 -2.59 16.32 15.56
N MET A 33 -2.78 16.40 14.23
CA MET A 33 -4.12 16.50 13.66
C MET A 33 -4.71 15.10 13.47
N GLY A 34 -5.86 14.82 14.12
CA GLY A 34 -6.59 13.57 13.90
C GLY A 34 -7.18 13.45 12.50
N GLY A 35 -7.52 12.22 12.10
CA GLY A 35 -8.14 11.96 10.80
C GLY A 35 -9.49 12.65 10.62
N ALA A 36 -10.31 12.70 11.65
CA ALA A 36 -11.60 13.39 11.65
C ALA A 36 -11.43 14.91 11.48
N ASP A 37 -10.49 15.51 12.23
CA ASP A 37 -10.22 16.96 12.15
C ASP A 37 -9.62 17.34 10.80
N PHE A 38 -8.76 16.48 10.23
CA PHE A 38 -8.26 16.68 8.87
C PHE A 38 -9.41 16.82 7.87
N TYR A 39 -10.32 15.83 7.83
CA TYR A 39 -11.41 15.86 6.86
C TYR A 39 -12.42 16.99 7.12
N LYS A 40 -12.62 17.40 8.36
CA LYS A 40 -13.40 18.58 8.71
C LYS A 40 -12.76 19.87 8.17
N THR A 41 -11.44 19.98 8.31
CA THR A 41 -10.69 21.16 7.85
C THR A 41 -10.71 21.29 6.32
N VAL A 42 -10.59 20.17 5.59
CA VAL A 42 -10.48 20.19 4.13
C VAL A 42 -11.80 19.91 3.40
N ALA A 43 -12.95 20.01 4.11
CA ALA A 43 -14.27 19.63 3.58
C ALA A 43 -14.58 20.30 2.23
N ASP A 44 -14.31 21.60 2.13
CA ASP A 44 -14.60 22.45 0.97
C ASP A 44 -13.34 22.81 0.16
N TRP A 45 -12.20 22.19 0.50
CA TRP A 45 -10.94 22.52 -0.16
C TRP A 45 -10.81 21.86 -1.52
N HIS A 46 -10.12 22.54 -2.45
CA HIS A 46 -9.72 21.96 -3.70
C HIS A 46 -8.59 20.92 -3.50
N TRP A 47 -8.40 20.01 -4.46
CA TRP A 47 -7.42 18.93 -4.35
C TRP A 47 -6.01 19.41 -4.02
N LYS A 48 -5.59 20.55 -4.57
CA LYS A 48 -4.22 21.08 -4.42
C LYS A 48 -3.90 21.49 -2.99
N GLU A 49 -4.80 22.23 -2.35
CA GLU A 49 -4.68 22.66 -0.96
C GLU A 49 -4.78 21.46 -0.01
N ARG A 50 -5.74 20.56 -0.26
CA ARG A 50 -5.91 19.33 0.50
C ARG A 50 -4.65 18.48 0.47
N ASP A 51 -4.08 18.21 -0.71
CA ASP A 51 -2.88 17.39 -0.88
C ASP A 51 -1.65 18.08 -0.26
N SER A 52 -1.56 19.42 -0.34
CA SER A 52 -0.47 20.17 0.29
C SER A 52 -0.48 20.02 1.81
N LEU A 53 -1.66 20.15 2.46
CA LEU A 53 -1.80 19.95 3.89
C LEU A 53 -1.50 18.48 4.27
N ALA A 54 -2.04 17.53 3.52
CA ALA A 54 -1.81 16.11 3.76
C ALA A 54 -0.32 15.74 3.69
N VAL A 55 0.40 16.25 2.69
CA VAL A 55 1.86 16.05 2.57
C VAL A 55 2.58 16.64 3.77
N ALA A 56 2.24 17.87 4.20
CA ALA A 56 2.89 18.52 5.33
C ALA A 56 2.70 17.70 6.63
N LEU A 57 1.47 17.27 6.92
CA LEU A 57 1.14 16.48 8.11
C LEU A 57 1.85 15.12 8.09
N ILE A 58 1.82 14.40 6.97
CA ILE A 58 2.48 13.09 6.86
C ILE A 58 4.00 13.22 7.02
N LEU A 59 4.61 14.24 6.43
CA LEU A 59 6.04 14.48 6.56
C LEU A 59 6.46 14.96 7.95
N SER A 60 5.55 15.55 8.73
CA SER A 60 5.78 15.90 10.14
C SER A 60 5.55 14.74 11.12
N GLY A 61 5.01 13.60 10.64
CA GLY A 61 4.83 12.41 11.44
C GLY A 61 3.39 12.12 11.87
N ASP A 62 2.40 12.91 11.45
CA ASP A 62 0.98 12.65 11.70
C ASP A 62 0.47 11.44 10.92
N VAL A 63 1.03 10.28 11.23
CA VAL A 63 0.76 9.00 10.60
C VAL A 63 0.55 7.93 11.68
N PRO A 64 -0.52 7.12 11.62
CA PRO A 64 -0.76 6.07 12.59
C PRO A 64 0.44 5.12 12.72
N LYS A 65 0.83 4.80 13.94
CA LYS A 65 2.02 3.95 14.23
C LYS A 65 1.91 2.55 13.61
N PHE A 66 0.69 2.03 13.45
CA PHE A 66 0.50 0.73 12.82
C PHE A 66 0.97 0.71 11.36
N LEU A 67 0.90 1.83 10.62
CA LEU A 67 1.40 1.94 9.24
C LEU A 67 2.92 1.84 9.13
N GLN A 68 3.64 2.09 10.22
CA GLN A 68 5.11 1.97 10.25
C GLN A 68 5.58 0.51 10.28
N LYS A 69 4.69 -0.46 10.60
CA LYS A 69 4.99 -1.88 10.72
C LYS A 69 4.81 -2.60 9.38
N PHE A 70 5.77 -2.42 8.49
CA PHE A 70 5.68 -3.00 7.15
C PHE A 70 5.66 -4.53 7.17
N VAL A 71 4.84 -5.11 6.29
CA VAL A 71 4.61 -6.54 6.14
C VAL A 71 5.45 -7.06 4.97
N ARG A 72 6.09 -8.21 5.14
CA ARG A 72 6.82 -8.89 4.07
C ARG A 72 5.84 -9.56 3.11
N ILE A 73 6.06 -9.34 1.82
CA ILE A 73 5.34 -9.98 0.71
C ILE A 73 6.31 -10.83 -0.08
N GLY A 74 6.00 -12.10 -0.26
CA GLY A 74 6.71 -13.00 -1.14
C GLY A 74 6.20 -12.87 -2.58
N ALA A 75 7.09 -12.96 -3.54
CA ALA A 75 6.77 -12.98 -4.96
C ALA A 75 7.66 -14.00 -5.68
N SER A 76 7.18 -14.53 -6.77
CA SER A 76 8.01 -15.35 -7.66
C SER A 76 7.67 -15.09 -9.12
N VAL A 77 8.65 -15.31 -9.97
CA VAL A 77 8.50 -15.29 -11.43
C VAL A 77 9.29 -16.44 -12.02
N THR A 78 8.80 -17.01 -13.09
CA THR A 78 9.59 -17.99 -13.88
C THR A 78 10.14 -17.26 -15.09
N ASP A 79 11.46 -17.21 -15.20
CA ASP A 79 12.15 -16.70 -16.39
C ASP A 79 11.70 -17.53 -17.60
N SER A 80 11.04 -16.89 -18.55
CA SER A 80 10.48 -17.56 -19.74
C SER A 80 11.55 -18.12 -20.67
N THR A 81 12.78 -17.63 -20.60
CA THR A 81 13.89 -18.06 -21.46
C THR A 81 14.61 -19.27 -20.88
N THR A 82 14.85 -19.27 -19.59
CA THR A 82 15.66 -20.30 -18.92
C THR A 82 14.84 -21.32 -18.15
N GLY A 83 13.55 -21.06 -17.92
CA GLY A 83 12.68 -21.84 -17.03
C GLY A 83 13.04 -21.73 -15.55
N LYS A 84 14.04 -20.91 -15.19
CA LYS A 84 14.46 -20.74 -13.81
C LYS A 84 13.39 -19.99 -13.01
N LYS A 85 13.01 -20.55 -11.84
CA LYS A 85 12.19 -19.83 -10.86
C LYS A 85 13.06 -18.84 -10.10
N ILE A 86 12.64 -17.59 -10.09
CA ILE A 86 13.26 -16.49 -9.36
C ILE A 86 12.35 -16.17 -8.18
N GLU A 87 12.91 -16.17 -6.98
CA GLU A 87 12.20 -15.82 -5.75
C GLU A 87 12.52 -14.39 -5.34
N ALA A 88 11.48 -13.64 -4.98
CA ALA A 88 11.66 -12.29 -4.49
C ALA A 88 10.79 -12.02 -3.26
N TRP A 89 11.15 -11.00 -2.48
CA TRP A 89 10.31 -10.48 -1.42
C TRP A 89 10.59 -8.99 -1.19
N TYR A 90 9.59 -8.30 -0.70
CA TYR A 90 9.62 -6.87 -0.42
C TYR A 90 8.72 -6.54 0.78
N TYR A 91 8.78 -5.32 1.27
CA TYR A 91 7.98 -4.88 2.40
C TYR A 91 6.98 -3.81 1.98
N VAL A 92 5.75 -3.89 2.50
CA VAL A 92 4.66 -2.95 2.20
C VAL A 92 4.00 -2.44 3.48
N ALA A 93 3.45 -1.24 3.42
CA ALA A 93 2.58 -0.74 4.47
C ALA A 93 1.37 -1.67 4.65
N PRO A 94 0.95 -1.96 5.90
CA PRO A 94 -0.15 -2.90 6.16
C PRO A 94 -1.51 -2.40 5.67
N ASP A 95 -1.68 -1.10 5.49
CA ASP A 95 -2.89 -0.46 4.96
C ASP A 95 -2.49 0.70 4.03
N TYR A 96 -3.47 1.36 3.47
CA TYR A 96 -3.28 2.57 2.66
C TYR A 96 -2.87 3.75 3.52
N LEU A 97 -2.13 4.68 2.92
CA LEU A 97 -1.63 5.88 3.57
C LEU A 97 -2.77 6.63 4.26
N SER A 98 -2.52 7.03 5.49
CA SER A 98 -3.51 7.63 6.38
C SER A 98 -2.88 8.77 7.17
N ILE A 99 -3.71 9.72 7.59
CA ILE A 99 -3.36 10.84 8.47
C ILE A 99 -3.95 10.57 9.85
N GLY A 100 -3.25 11.00 10.90
CA GLY A 100 -3.69 10.96 12.28
C GLY A 100 -2.90 10.03 13.18
N SER A 101 -3.45 9.75 14.34
CA SER A 101 -2.89 8.86 15.36
C SER A 101 -3.52 7.47 15.31
N ASP A 102 -3.04 6.52 16.14
CA ASP A 102 -3.67 5.19 16.23
C ASP A 102 -5.12 5.22 16.74
N ASN A 103 -5.53 6.31 17.42
CA ASN A 103 -6.87 6.48 18.00
C ASN A 103 -7.84 7.24 17.09
N ASP A 104 -7.31 8.16 16.27
CA ASP A 104 -8.09 8.96 15.31
C ASP A 104 -7.29 9.14 14.03
N TRP A 105 -7.62 8.38 13.00
CA TRP A 105 -6.96 8.37 11.72
C TRP A 105 -7.93 8.18 10.56
N ALA A 106 -7.52 8.58 9.39
CA ALA A 106 -8.28 8.35 8.18
C ALA A 106 -7.39 8.09 6.97
N ARG A 107 -7.80 7.13 6.10
CA ARG A 107 -7.16 6.91 4.81
C ARG A 107 -7.32 8.13 3.94
N ILE A 108 -6.23 8.56 3.32
CA ILE A 108 -6.22 9.73 2.46
C ILE A 108 -5.93 9.34 1.00
N PRO A 109 -6.91 9.50 0.09
CA PRO A 109 -6.65 9.49 -1.35
C PRO A 109 -5.84 10.74 -1.74
N LEU A 110 -4.75 10.54 -2.48
CA LEU A 110 -3.86 11.61 -2.92
C LEU A 110 -3.60 11.51 -4.43
N THR A 111 -3.23 12.63 -5.03
CA THR A 111 -2.68 12.64 -6.38
C THR A 111 -1.36 11.87 -6.44
N PRO A 112 -0.98 11.31 -7.60
CA PRO A 112 0.29 10.62 -7.76
C PRO A 112 1.50 11.52 -7.45
N MET A 113 1.40 12.84 -7.68
CA MET A 113 2.47 13.79 -7.37
C MET A 113 2.69 13.90 -5.85
N ALA A 114 1.63 14.05 -5.07
CA ALA A 114 1.71 14.08 -3.60
C ALA A 114 2.18 12.72 -3.06
N ALA A 115 1.64 11.61 -3.59
CA ALA A 115 2.02 10.26 -3.22
C ALA A 115 3.50 9.98 -3.48
N GLN A 116 4.04 10.39 -4.64
CA GLN A 116 5.46 10.22 -4.98
C GLN A 116 6.36 11.02 -4.04
N LYS A 117 6.01 12.28 -3.75
CA LYS A 117 6.77 13.11 -2.80
C LYS A 117 6.87 12.46 -1.42
N ILE A 118 5.78 11.88 -0.92
CA ILE A 118 5.75 11.16 0.35
C ILE A 118 6.61 9.89 0.26
N ALA A 119 6.44 9.10 -0.80
CA ALA A 119 7.18 7.85 -1.00
C ALA A 119 8.70 8.11 -1.02
N ASP A 120 9.15 9.10 -1.77
CA ASP A 120 10.59 9.48 -1.85
C ASP A 120 11.14 9.90 -0.48
N SER A 121 10.36 10.67 0.29
CA SER A 121 10.77 11.14 1.62
C SER A 121 10.96 10.00 2.63
N PHE A 122 10.25 8.88 2.45
CA PHE A 122 10.31 7.72 3.34
C PHE A 122 11.07 6.53 2.75
N ASN A 123 11.88 6.75 1.71
CA ASN A 123 12.62 5.67 1.04
C ASN A 123 11.71 4.53 0.57
N CYS A 124 10.58 4.91 -0.01
CA CYS A 124 9.54 4.03 -0.54
C CYS A 124 9.27 4.33 -2.01
N PHE A 125 8.40 3.52 -2.62
CA PHE A 125 7.85 3.73 -3.94
C PHE A 125 6.40 3.24 -4.00
N LEU A 126 5.69 3.51 -5.10
CA LEU A 126 4.32 3.06 -5.32
C LEU A 126 4.31 1.67 -5.96
N PRO A 127 3.35 0.80 -5.65
CA PRO A 127 3.33 -0.57 -6.14
C PRO A 127 3.17 -0.65 -7.65
N THR A 128 3.59 -1.76 -8.25
CA THR A 128 3.18 -2.16 -9.59
C THR A 128 1.86 -2.95 -9.55
N ARG A 129 1.23 -3.16 -10.72
CA ARG A 129 0.05 -4.05 -10.83
C ARG A 129 0.28 -5.43 -10.22
N LYS A 130 1.45 -6.03 -10.49
CA LYS A 130 1.80 -7.35 -9.92
C LYS A 130 1.84 -7.29 -8.40
N MET A 131 2.50 -6.28 -7.83
CA MET A 131 2.58 -6.12 -6.39
C MET A 131 1.20 -5.95 -5.74
N VAL A 132 0.27 -5.24 -6.39
CA VAL A 132 -1.11 -5.11 -5.88
C VAL A 132 -1.81 -6.47 -5.82
N ASN A 133 -1.61 -7.35 -6.81
CA ASN A 133 -2.12 -8.72 -6.78
C ASN A 133 -1.46 -9.55 -5.67
N ASP A 134 -0.13 -9.54 -5.57
CA ASP A 134 0.62 -10.28 -4.54
C ASP A 134 0.19 -9.84 -3.12
N ILE A 135 -0.03 -8.53 -2.92
CA ILE A 135 -0.54 -7.97 -1.67
C ILE A 135 -1.95 -8.48 -1.38
N TYR A 136 -2.84 -8.45 -2.38
CA TYR A 136 -4.21 -8.91 -2.20
C TYR A 136 -4.25 -10.41 -1.86
N GLU A 137 -3.47 -11.24 -2.55
CA GLU A 137 -3.41 -12.68 -2.30
C GLU A 137 -2.98 -13.00 -0.87
N GLN A 138 -1.96 -12.29 -0.36
CA GLN A 138 -1.37 -12.50 0.96
C GLN A 138 -2.04 -11.69 2.08
N ALA A 139 -3.05 -10.86 1.75
CA ALA A 139 -3.75 -10.06 2.74
C ALA A 139 -4.52 -10.94 3.73
N MET A 140 -4.28 -10.69 5.03
CA MET A 140 -5.01 -11.33 6.12
C MET A 140 -6.44 -10.81 6.24
N VAL A 141 -6.67 -9.56 5.87
CA VAL A 141 -7.97 -8.89 5.94
C VAL A 141 -8.35 -8.41 4.55
N LYS A 142 -9.16 -9.19 3.86
CA LYS A 142 -9.77 -8.82 2.58
C LYS A 142 -11.12 -8.19 2.86
N LEU A 143 -11.33 -6.99 2.34
CA LEU A 143 -12.56 -6.22 2.49
C LEU A 143 -13.17 -5.94 1.12
N GLU A 144 -14.51 -5.86 1.08
CA GLU A 144 -15.22 -5.62 -0.17
C GLU A 144 -15.13 -4.15 -0.61
N PRO A 145 -15.00 -3.92 -1.91
CA PRO A 145 -15.15 -2.59 -2.50
C PRO A 145 -16.52 -1.98 -2.19
N VAL A 146 -16.54 -0.68 -1.89
CA VAL A 146 -17.79 0.07 -1.66
C VAL A 146 -17.92 1.18 -2.71
N PRO A 147 -18.69 0.99 -3.79
CA PRO A 147 -18.95 2.03 -4.78
C PRO A 147 -19.79 3.17 -4.20
N MET A 148 -19.34 4.42 -4.45
CA MET A 148 -20.09 5.64 -4.17
C MET A 148 -20.29 6.40 -5.48
N TYR A 149 -21.49 6.96 -5.69
CA TYR A 149 -21.87 7.48 -7.01
C TYR A 149 -21.91 8.99 -7.10
N ALA A 150 -22.10 9.69 -5.96
CA ALA A 150 -22.17 11.15 -5.92
C ALA A 150 -20.90 11.77 -5.36
N PHE A 151 -20.52 12.96 -5.84
CA PHE A 151 -19.42 13.80 -5.32
C PHE A 151 -18.13 13.02 -5.04
N ARG A 152 -17.74 12.17 -5.98
CA ARG A 152 -16.70 11.15 -5.78
C ARG A 152 -15.34 11.69 -5.37
N ASP A 153 -14.98 12.88 -5.81
CA ASP A 153 -13.72 13.58 -5.57
C ASP A 153 -13.76 14.55 -4.37
N SER A 154 -14.93 14.67 -3.71
CA SER A 154 -15.04 15.53 -2.53
C SER A 154 -14.42 14.89 -1.29
N SER A 155 -13.83 15.74 -0.43
CA SER A 155 -13.27 15.33 0.85
C SER A 155 -14.32 14.68 1.77
N VAL A 156 -15.56 15.15 1.71
CA VAL A 156 -16.69 14.58 2.48
C VAL A 156 -16.95 13.13 2.07
N THR A 157 -16.98 12.84 0.76
CA THR A 157 -17.17 11.46 0.25
C THR A 157 -15.98 10.57 0.62
N MET A 158 -14.76 11.08 0.60
CA MET A 158 -13.56 10.34 1.04
C MET A 158 -13.65 9.95 2.51
N TRP A 159 -14.09 10.87 3.36
CA TRP A 159 -14.33 10.62 4.79
C TRP A 159 -15.43 9.57 5.00
N GLN A 160 -16.59 9.73 4.37
CA GLN A 160 -17.69 8.77 4.46
C GLN A 160 -17.25 7.36 4.02
N HIS A 161 -16.50 7.26 2.92
CA HIS A 161 -15.95 6.00 2.47
C HIS A 161 -15.01 5.38 3.52
N HIS A 162 -14.13 6.18 4.14
CA HIS A 162 -13.27 5.70 5.22
C HIS A 162 -14.09 5.08 6.36
N LEU A 163 -15.14 5.77 6.83
CA LEU A 163 -16.00 5.26 7.90
C LEU A 163 -16.73 3.95 7.54
N ILE A 164 -17.22 3.84 6.31
CA ILE A 164 -17.86 2.60 5.83
C ILE A 164 -16.86 1.43 5.83
N ILE A 165 -15.64 1.68 5.36
CA ILE A 165 -14.59 0.66 5.34
C ILE A 165 -14.20 0.26 6.78
N GLU A 166 -14.10 1.20 7.72
CA GLU A 166 -13.85 0.88 9.14
C GLU A 166 -14.99 0.05 9.74
N GLY A 167 -16.22 0.33 9.36
CA GLY A 167 -17.38 -0.50 9.71
C GLY A 167 -17.27 -1.94 9.19
N GLN A 168 -16.71 -2.15 7.99
CA GLN A 168 -16.40 -3.50 7.49
C GLN A 168 -15.21 -4.12 8.22
N ARG A 169 -14.17 -3.32 8.50
CA ARG A 169 -12.95 -3.81 9.14
C ARG A 169 -13.21 -4.37 10.54
N LYS A 170 -14.11 -3.78 11.30
CA LYS A 170 -14.50 -4.23 12.65
C LYS A 170 -13.29 -4.49 13.57
N GLY A 171 -12.32 -3.58 13.57
CA GLY A 171 -11.11 -3.67 14.39
C GLY A 171 -10.09 -4.71 13.94
N ARG A 172 -10.33 -5.49 12.87
CA ARG A 172 -9.33 -6.43 12.35
C ARG A 172 -8.06 -5.70 11.94
N SER A 173 -6.91 -6.28 12.21
CA SER A 173 -5.59 -5.72 11.94
C SER A 173 -4.73 -6.66 11.11
N GLY A 174 -3.62 -6.17 10.59
CA GLY A 174 -2.70 -6.89 9.71
C GLY A 174 -2.69 -6.29 8.31
N LEU A 175 -2.31 -7.07 7.31
CA LEU A 175 -2.32 -6.64 5.92
C LEU A 175 -3.76 -6.58 5.41
N ILE A 176 -4.21 -5.37 5.07
CA ILE A 176 -5.56 -5.07 4.59
C ILE A 176 -5.52 -4.81 3.09
N ALA A 177 -6.43 -5.39 2.31
CA ALA A 177 -6.52 -5.17 0.86
C ALA A 177 -7.96 -5.25 0.34
N GLY A 178 -8.17 -4.90 -0.94
CA GLY A 178 -9.44 -4.99 -1.66
C GLY A 178 -10.17 -3.65 -1.82
N ILE A 179 -10.02 -2.73 -0.91
CA ILE A 179 -10.88 -1.55 -0.72
C ILE A 179 -10.56 -0.33 -1.59
N LYS A 180 -9.46 -0.32 -2.32
CA LYS A 180 -9.02 0.83 -3.13
C LYS A 180 -8.52 0.40 -4.50
N LYS A 181 -8.55 1.35 -5.44
CA LYS A 181 -7.77 1.35 -6.66
C LYS A 181 -6.40 1.92 -6.31
N ASP A 182 -5.40 1.07 -6.29
CA ASP A 182 -4.04 1.51 -6.00
C ASP A 182 -3.53 2.42 -7.11
N VAL A 183 -2.93 3.54 -6.76
CA VAL A 183 -2.08 4.32 -7.67
C VAL A 183 -0.81 3.51 -7.90
N VAL A 184 -0.51 3.17 -9.16
CA VAL A 184 0.54 2.21 -9.48
C VAL A 184 1.57 2.77 -10.46
N LEU A 185 2.81 2.26 -10.37
CA LEU A 185 3.83 2.46 -11.39
C LEU A 185 3.50 1.60 -12.61
N SER A 186 3.52 2.21 -13.80
CA SER A 186 3.28 1.51 -15.06
C SER A 186 3.95 2.21 -16.24
N GLY A 187 4.73 1.47 -17.02
CA GLY A 187 5.28 1.93 -18.30
C GLY A 187 4.20 2.26 -19.35
N LYS A 188 2.92 1.98 -19.08
CA LYS A 188 1.81 2.37 -19.96
C LYS A 188 1.64 3.90 -19.99
N ILE A 189 1.96 4.59 -18.88
CA ILE A 189 1.87 6.06 -18.81
C ILE A 189 2.87 6.71 -19.78
N SER A 190 4.11 6.25 -19.81
CA SER A 190 5.15 6.84 -20.68
C SER A 190 4.91 6.62 -22.17
N ARG A 191 3.99 5.70 -22.52
CA ARG A 191 3.57 5.41 -23.89
C ARG A 191 2.21 6.02 -24.24
N ASP A 192 1.55 6.69 -23.29
CA ASP A 192 0.28 7.37 -23.55
C ASP A 192 0.54 8.64 -24.34
N VAL A 193 -0.23 8.87 -25.40
CA VAL A 193 -0.12 10.10 -26.24
C VAL A 193 -0.61 11.35 -25.49
N LYS A 194 -1.39 11.17 -24.43
CA LYS A 194 -1.90 12.26 -23.60
C LYS A 194 -0.99 12.43 -22.38
N PRO A 195 -0.47 13.65 -22.13
CA PRO A 195 0.37 13.91 -20.97
C PRO A 195 -0.42 13.82 -19.65
N ASP A 196 0.29 13.90 -18.55
CA ASP A 196 -0.26 14.07 -17.20
C ASP A 196 -1.29 13.01 -16.82
N ARG A 197 -0.94 11.73 -17.02
CA ARG A 197 -1.82 10.61 -16.67
C ARG A 197 -1.41 9.95 -15.36
N VAL A 198 -2.38 9.29 -14.70
CA VAL A 198 -2.16 8.41 -13.57
C VAL A 198 -2.56 6.98 -13.94
N ALA A 199 -1.79 6.01 -13.49
CA ALA A 199 -2.17 4.60 -13.58
C ALA A 199 -2.82 4.16 -12.27
N ILE A 200 -3.99 3.54 -12.38
CA ILE A 200 -4.71 2.94 -11.25
C ILE A 200 -5.04 1.49 -11.55
N TYR A 201 -5.06 0.65 -10.49
CA TYR A 201 -5.36 -0.77 -10.61
C TYR A 201 -5.91 -1.36 -9.30
N GLY A 202 -6.74 -2.40 -9.41
CA GLY A 202 -7.14 -3.22 -8.27
C GLY A 202 -8.60 -3.08 -7.88
N TRP A 203 -8.89 -2.74 -6.61
CA TRP A 203 -10.26 -2.73 -6.08
C TRP A 203 -10.87 -4.12 -6.19
N HIS A 204 -10.22 -5.11 -5.56
CA HIS A 204 -10.53 -6.52 -5.73
C HIS A 204 -11.80 -6.93 -4.99
N ARG A 205 -12.66 -7.68 -5.67
CA ARG A 205 -13.80 -8.38 -5.04
C ARG A 205 -13.31 -9.55 -4.19
N GLY A 206 -14.12 -10.05 -3.28
CA GLY A 206 -13.81 -11.25 -2.48
C GLY A 206 -13.44 -12.49 -3.30
N THR A 207 -13.85 -12.55 -4.57
CA THR A 207 -13.44 -13.59 -5.54
C THR A 207 -12.00 -13.48 -6.02
N GLY A 208 -11.29 -12.38 -5.70
CA GLY A 208 -9.94 -12.10 -6.18
C GLY A 208 -9.88 -11.31 -7.49
N ALA A 209 -11.02 -11.10 -8.17
CA ALA A 209 -11.03 -10.35 -9.42
C ALA A 209 -10.96 -8.83 -9.18
N PRO A 210 -10.06 -8.08 -9.85
CA PRO A 210 -10.03 -6.63 -9.76
C PRO A 210 -11.23 -6.02 -10.51
N ILE A 211 -11.97 -5.12 -9.86
CA ILE A 211 -13.01 -4.32 -10.53
C ILE A 211 -12.36 -3.31 -11.48
N GLN A 212 -11.21 -2.76 -11.07
CA GLN A 212 -10.47 -1.80 -11.86
C GLN A 212 -9.29 -2.48 -12.56
N PRO A 213 -9.36 -2.79 -13.86
CA PRO A 213 -8.20 -3.17 -14.64
C PRO A 213 -7.19 -2.02 -14.70
N LEU A 214 -5.96 -2.30 -15.13
CA LEU A 214 -4.94 -1.26 -15.30
C LEU A 214 -5.45 -0.19 -16.26
N TYR A 215 -5.65 1.01 -15.74
CA TYR A 215 -6.27 2.13 -16.44
C TYR A 215 -5.42 3.40 -16.30
N THR A 216 -5.23 4.11 -17.40
CA THR A 216 -4.42 5.35 -17.49
C THR A 216 -5.23 6.55 -18.00
N GLY A 217 -6.55 6.46 -18.07
CA GLY A 217 -7.40 7.50 -18.64
C GLY A 217 -7.63 8.71 -17.75
N HIS A 218 -7.35 8.63 -16.44
CA HIS A 218 -7.46 9.78 -15.55
C HIS A 218 -6.26 10.71 -15.70
N ILE A 219 -6.53 12.03 -15.62
CA ILE A 219 -5.49 13.03 -15.48
C ILE A 219 -4.89 12.94 -14.07
N ASN A 220 -3.60 13.27 -13.92
CA ASN A 220 -2.84 13.05 -12.68
C ASN A 220 -3.30 13.89 -11.47
N TRP A 221 -4.06 14.95 -11.67
CA TRP A 221 -4.65 15.73 -10.57
C TRP A 221 -6.05 15.24 -10.16
N TYR A 222 -6.71 14.35 -10.95
CA TYR A 222 -7.97 13.74 -10.52
C TYR A 222 -7.73 12.63 -9.51
N VAL A 223 -8.37 12.75 -8.37
CA VAL A 223 -8.36 11.75 -7.31
C VAL A 223 -9.75 11.66 -6.68
N ASP A 224 -10.25 10.45 -6.52
CA ASP A 224 -11.53 10.19 -5.86
C ASP A 224 -11.39 9.29 -4.63
N TYR A 225 -12.48 9.10 -3.91
CA TYR A 225 -12.56 8.29 -2.69
C TYR A 225 -12.00 6.87 -2.85
N SER A 226 -12.05 6.32 -4.07
CA SER A 226 -11.62 4.94 -4.34
C SER A 226 -10.12 4.79 -4.62
N HIS A 227 -9.39 5.89 -4.82
CA HIS A 227 -7.94 5.83 -5.00
C HIS A 227 -7.25 5.51 -3.67
N GLY A 228 -6.19 4.73 -3.73
CA GLY A 228 -5.38 4.34 -2.59
C GLY A 228 -3.90 4.51 -2.83
N ILE A 229 -3.20 5.00 -1.82
CA ILE A 229 -1.75 5.12 -1.83
C ILE A 229 -1.18 4.07 -0.88
N ARG A 230 -0.44 3.12 -1.42
CA ARG A 230 0.27 2.12 -0.62
C ARG A 230 1.76 2.30 -0.78
N LEU A 231 2.46 2.44 0.33
CA LEU A 231 3.91 2.55 0.31
C LEU A 231 4.56 1.17 0.26
N VAL A 232 5.51 1.00 -0.64
CA VAL A 232 6.39 -0.17 -0.76
C VAL A 232 7.81 0.27 -0.44
N TYR A 233 8.51 -0.46 0.42
CA TYR A 233 9.88 -0.13 0.77
C TYR A 233 10.82 -0.30 -0.43
N ARG A 234 11.75 0.65 -0.62
CA ARG A 234 12.58 0.80 -1.81
C ARG A 234 13.42 -0.44 -2.17
N THR A 235 13.87 -1.18 -1.16
CA THR A 235 14.67 -2.37 -1.39
C THR A 235 13.78 -3.59 -1.64
N ILE A 236 14.07 -4.31 -2.71
CA ILE A 236 13.51 -5.62 -3.07
C ILE A 236 14.63 -6.65 -2.96
N TRP A 237 14.35 -7.80 -2.40
CA TRP A 237 15.30 -8.92 -2.35
C TRP A 237 14.94 -9.91 -3.46
N VAL A 238 15.92 -10.22 -4.31
CA VAL A 238 15.80 -11.16 -5.43
C VAL A 238 16.84 -12.26 -5.26
N ASP A 239 16.41 -13.50 -5.15
CA ASP A 239 17.27 -14.66 -4.86
C ASP A 239 18.22 -14.38 -3.65
N GLY A 240 17.70 -13.72 -2.62
CA GLY A 240 18.41 -13.35 -1.41
C GLY A 240 19.29 -12.09 -1.50
N LYS A 241 19.45 -11.47 -2.68
CA LYS A 241 20.24 -10.24 -2.87
C LYS A 241 19.35 -9.01 -2.78
N ALA A 242 19.76 -8.02 -1.99
CA ALA A 242 19.09 -6.73 -1.91
C ALA A 242 19.37 -5.90 -3.17
N MET A 243 18.31 -5.40 -3.79
CA MET A 243 18.34 -4.58 -5.01
C MET A 243 17.47 -3.33 -4.82
N ASP A 244 17.82 -2.25 -5.48
CA ASP A 244 16.94 -1.10 -5.61
C ASP A 244 15.75 -1.45 -6.51
N TYR A 245 14.55 -0.95 -6.20
CA TYR A 245 13.37 -1.24 -7.01
C TYR A 245 13.51 -0.79 -8.47
N THR A 246 14.28 0.29 -8.72
CA THR A 246 14.49 0.79 -10.09
C THR A 246 15.32 -0.18 -10.92
N ASP A 247 16.27 -0.89 -10.31
CA ASP A 247 17.07 -1.90 -10.99
C ASP A 247 16.23 -3.14 -11.28
N VAL A 248 15.36 -3.53 -10.33
CA VAL A 248 14.42 -4.63 -10.54
C VAL A 248 13.45 -4.31 -11.68
N LEU A 249 12.84 -3.10 -11.68
CA LEU A 249 11.86 -2.73 -12.71
C LEU A 249 12.47 -2.51 -14.11
N LYS A 250 13.78 -2.26 -14.20
CA LYS A 250 14.49 -2.13 -15.48
C LYS A 250 15.01 -3.46 -16.01
N ASN A 251 15.05 -4.49 -15.19
CA ASN A 251 15.57 -5.80 -15.57
C ASN A 251 14.50 -6.58 -16.33
N PRO A 252 14.69 -6.90 -17.62
CA PRO A 252 13.70 -7.61 -18.43
C PRO A 252 13.48 -9.07 -18.02
N GLY A 253 14.37 -9.66 -17.21
CA GLY A 253 14.26 -11.02 -16.67
C GLY A 253 13.51 -11.11 -15.33
N LEU A 254 13.11 -9.96 -14.74
CA LEU A 254 12.38 -9.84 -13.49
C LEU A 254 11.03 -9.15 -13.74
#